data_1ca0f474c48cc2b82e260c1d7d3402c5
#
_entry.id   1ca0f474c48cc2b82e260c1d7d3402c5
#
_cell.length_a   1.000
_cell.length_b   1.000
_cell.length_c   1.000
_cell.angle_alpha   90.00
_cell.angle_beta   90.00
_cell.angle_gamma   90.00
#
_symmetry.space_group_name_H-M   'P 1'
#
loop_
_entity.id
_entity.type
_entity.pdbx_description
1 polymer ?
#
loop_
_entity_poly.entity_id
_entity_poly.type
_entity_poly.pdbx_seq_one_letter_code
_entity_poly.pdbx_strand_id
1 'polypeptide(L)'
;MKKTLGALSLLGASALVLSGCAGGGTPAGGSAETGDLTVWLVGTDTPQDARDYLKKTFEDQNDGWTLTIEEKTWADTGEAYVAALSSNDAPDIVEVGNTQAPGFISQGLFADLSGIQDDLGGDDMLTSFVDLGSEDGTLYAAPYYAGSRVVFYSPASFSGEVPTTLADYVKAGIDGTTATKSGIYAPGKDWYNALPYIWANGGEIATLDGEKWVGGFSSEGGIAGLTMLQDVYTNATIAPADSDETDPQVPFCAGEVGFLSAPAWVKWSILAAADAEAPGCPDEAGKDLAAFALPGMSAGEVAPVFAGGSNIAVAAKSDAQEKAQAALEIILSEGYQKILAENGLIPARTSFAQYLPDDAITAEAAKAAASSKAVPASAKWAEVESAGVIKDALVKIAQGGDVTEIATALDGQIEAILNS
;
A
#
# COMPACT_ATOMS: atom_id res chain seq x y z
N MET A 1 57.50 10.01 45.08
CA MET A 1 57.94 9.15 46.26
C MET A 1 57.25 7.78 45.98
N LYS A 2 58.11 6.85 45.54
CA LYS A 2 58.45 5.60 46.24
C LYS A 2 57.25 4.72 46.56
N LYS A 3 57.06 3.48 46.22
CA LYS A 3 57.90 2.27 45.88
C LYS A 3 56.85 1.14 45.90
N THR A 4 56.81 0.15 45.24
CA THR A 4 57.53 -1.03 44.76
C THR A 4 56.74 -2.30 44.94
N LEU A 5 56.70 -3.07 43.88
CA LEU A 5 56.96 -4.52 43.73
C LEU A 5 56.27 -5.56 44.64
N GLY A 6 55.85 -6.63 43.98
CA GLY A 6 55.67 -7.96 44.56
C GLY A 6 55.00 -8.95 43.59
N ALA A 7 55.80 -9.59 42.74
CA ALA A 7 55.45 -10.79 42.00
C ALA A 7 55.62 -12.01 42.87
N LEU A 8 54.76 -13.04 42.74
CA LEU A 8 55.16 -14.44 43.01
C LEU A 8 54.26 -15.40 42.20
N SER A 9 54.95 -16.12 41.34
CA SER A 9 54.51 -17.32 40.60
C SER A 9 54.40 -18.52 41.53
N LEU A 10 53.48 -19.44 41.27
CA LEU A 10 53.65 -20.87 41.60
C LEU A 10 52.91 -21.73 40.60
N LEU A 11 53.68 -22.57 39.91
CA LEU A 11 53.26 -23.71 39.11
C LEU A 11 52.75 -24.84 39.99
N GLY A 12 51.76 -25.59 39.49
CA GLY A 12 51.32 -26.84 40.06
C GLY A 12 50.65 -27.71 38.97
N ALA A 13 51.37 -28.75 38.58
CA ALA A 13 51.09 -29.65 37.50
C ALA A 13 50.13 -30.79 37.86
N SER A 14 49.41 -31.27 36.84
CA SER A 14 49.06 -32.67 36.49
C SER A 14 48.23 -33.50 37.44
N ALA A 15 47.05 -33.97 36.92
CA ALA A 15 46.70 -35.41 36.92
C ALA A 15 45.61 -35.69 35.88
N LEU A 16 46.01 -36.44 34.86
CA LEU A 16 45.10 -37.19 33.98
C LEU A 16 44.54 -38.37 34.78
N VAL A 17 43.21 -38.52 34.78
CA VAL A 17 42.56 -39.80 35.06
C VAL A 17 41.63 -40.10 33.90
N LEU A 18 42.03 -41.00 33.01
CA LEU A 18 41.14 -41.75 32.14
C LEU A 18 40.42 -42.76 32.99
N SER A 19 39.10 -42.75 32.94
CA SER A 19 38.30 -43.92 33.18
C SER A 19 37.11 -43.88 32.20
N GLY A 20 37.13 -44.77 31.22
CA GLY A 20 36.09 -45.02 30.28
C GLY A 20 35.00 -45.89 30.88
N CYS A 21 33.95 -45.98 30.15
CA CYS A 21 32.96 -47.02 29.90
C CYS A 21 31.52 -46.74 30.25
N ALA A 22 30.80 -46.72 29.18
CA ALA A 22 29.55 -47.43 28.93
C ALA A 22 28.22 -46.80 29.36
N GLY A 23 27.45 -46.46 28.36
CA GLY A 23 26.08 -46.89 28.26
C GLY A 23 25.02 -45.92 28.83
N GLY A 24 24.40 -45.20 27.97
CA GLY A 24 23.15 -44.51 28.23
C GLY A 24 23.04 -43.31 27.32
N GLY A 25 22.61 -43.53 26.08
CA GLY A 25 22.18 -42.46 25.18
C GLY A 25 20.95 -41.78 25.79
N THR A 26 21.16 -40.69 26.47
CA THR A 26 20.11 -39.68 26.61
C THR A 26 20.03 -38.99 25.24
N PRO A 27 18.85 -38.87 24.64
CA PRO A 27 18.71 -37.99 23.50
C PRO A 27 19.16 -36.60 24.01
N ALA A 28 20.14 -36.01 23.35
CA ALA A 28 20.36 -34.57 23.49
C ALA A 28 19.05 -33.90 23.14
N GLY A 29 18.30 -33.48 24.15
CA GLY A 29 17.25 -32.53 23.97
C GLY A 29 17.96 -31.27 23.43
N GLY A 30 17.85 -31.02 22.15
CA GLY A 30 18.14 -29.72 21.61
C GLY A 30 17.34 -28.73 22.46
N SER A 31 18.01 -27.76 23.06
CA SER A 31 17.31 -26.60 23.60
C SER A 31 16.45 -26.08 22.48
N ALA A 32 15.14 -26.03 22.64
CA ALA A 32 14.28 -25.37 21.68
C ALA A 32 14.85 -23.97 21.46
N GLU A 33 15.09 -23.62 20.20
CA GLU A 33 15.56 -22.31 19.83
C GLU A 33 14.45 -21.32 20.24
N THR A 34 14.77 -20.34 21.07
CA THR A 34 13.79 -19.35 21.60
C THR A 34 14.20 -17.97 21.10
N GLY A 35 13.23 -17.11 20.85
CA GLY A 35 13.50 -15.75 20.38
C GLY A 35 12.26 -14.89 20.27
N ASP A 36 12.47 -13.68 19.81
CA ASP A 36 11.42 -12.72 19.55
C ASP A 36 11.42 -12.40 18.05
N LEU A 37 10.24 -12.32 17.44
CA LEU A 37 10.03 -11.92 16.05
C LEU A 37 9.29 -10.57 16.03
N THR A 38 9.83 -9.60 15.29
CA THR A 38 9.23 -8.27 15.19
C THR A 38 8.66 -8.03 13.79
N VAL A 39 7.37 -7.69 13.74
CA VAL A 39 6.62 -7.37 12.51
C VAL A 39 6.22 -5.91 12.54
N TRP A 40 6.57 -5.15 11.52
CA TRP A 40 6.10 -3.79 11.33
C TRP A 40 4.92 -3.75 10.37
N LEU A 41 3.78 -3.26 10.85
CA LEU A 41 2.59 -2.98 10.05
C LEU A 41 2.34 -1.47 10.01
N VAL A 42 1.79 -0.97 8.89
CA VAL A 42 1.61 0.46 8.69
C VAL A 42 0.15 0.86 8.94
N GLY A 43 -0.04 1.84 9.80
CA GLY A 43 -1.36 2.35 10.15
C GLY A 43 -2.28 1.31 10.78
N THR A 44 -3.57 1.57 10.67
CA THR A 44 -4.64 0.75 11.25
C THR A 44 -5.42 -0.07 10.22
N ASP A 45 -4.94 -0.12 8.97
CA ASP A 45 -5.64 -0.80 7.87
C ASP A 45 -5.75 -2.31 8.11
N THR A 46 -4.71 -2.92 8.71
CA THR A 46 -4.77 -4.31 9.17
C THR A 46 -5.65 -4.43 10.41
N PRO A 47 -6.79 -5.15 10.33
CA PRO A 47 -7.71 -5.31 11.45
C PRO A 47 -7.05 -5.96 12.68
N GLN A 48 -7.51 -5.61 13.89
CA GLN A 48 -6.97 -6.18 15.11
C GLN A 48 -7.11 -7.72 15.16
N ASP A 49 -8.21 -8.26 14.65
CA ASP A 49 -8.43 -9.71 14.60
C ASP A 49 -7.37 -10.42 13.72
N ALA A 50 -6.88 -9.77 12.66
CA ALA A 50 -5.79 -10.32 11.84
C ALA A 50 -4.45 -10.27 12.59
N ARG A 51 -4.18 -9.17 13.30
CA ARG A 51 -2.98 -9.03 14.16
C ARG A 51 -2.96 -10.10 15.26
N ASP A 52 -4.09 -10.32 15.92
CA ASP A 52 -4.24 -11.34 16.95
C ASP A 52 -4.11 -12.76 16.38
N TYR A 53 -4.67 -13.01 15.20
CA TYR A 53 -4.55 -14.28 14.49
C TYR A 53 -3.08 -14.59 14.16
N LEU A 54 -2.34 -13.63 13.61
CA LEU A 54 -0.92 -13.80 13.30
C LEU A 54 -0.13 -14.16 14.55
N LYS A 55 -0.24 -13.33 15.56
CA LYS A 55 0.48 -13.53 16.82
C LYS A 55 0.20 -14.90 17.43
N LYS A 56 -1.08 -15.22 17.61
CA LYS A 56 -1.50 -16.49 18.21
C LYS A 56 -1.04 -17.69 17.38
N THR A 57 -1.25 -17.66 16.06
CA THR A 57 -0.92 -18.80 15.20
C THR A 57 0.58 -19.03 15.16
N PHE A 58 1.38 -17.95 15.09
CA PHE A 58 2.83 -18.05 15.10
C PHE A 58 3.36 -18.64 16.41
N GLU A 59 2.91 -18.13 17.54
CA GLU A 59 3.34 -18.60 18.87
C GLU A 59 2.89 -20.03 19.16
N ASP A 60 1.70 -20.43 18.69
CA ASP A 60 1.20 -21.82 18.81
C ASP A 60 2.04 -22.83 17.96
N GLN A 61 2.62 -22.37 16.85
CA GLN A 61 3.41 -23.22 15.93
C GLN A 61 4.91 -23.18 16.22
N ASN A 62 5.38 -22.24 17.02
CA ASN A 62 6.79 -21.99 17.29
C ASN A 62 7.05 -21.90 18.80
N ASP A 63 7.10 -23.04 19.47
CA ASP A 63 7.34 -23.13 20.91
C ASP A 63 8.59 -22.34 21.33
N GLY A 64 8.42 -21.44 22.27
CA GLY A 64 9.50 -20.58 22.80
C GLY A 64 9.78 -19.31 22.01
N TRP A 65 9.01 -19.03 20.95
CA TRP A 65 9.07 -17.77 20.20
C TRP A 65 7.90 -16.86 20.58
N THR A 66 8.17 -15.56 20.61
CA THR A 66 7.19 -14.48 20.80
C THR A 66 7.09 -13.64 19.55
N LEU A 67 5.90 -13.25 19.10
CA LEU A 67 5.72 -12.32 18.00
C LEU A 67 5.22 -10.98 18.52
N THR A 68 5.92 -9.91 18.15
CA THR A 68 5.54 -8.52 18.45
C THR A 68 5.19 -7.79 17.16
N ILE A 69 4.04 -7.12 17.16
CA ILE A 69 3.64 -6.25 16.05
C ILE A 69 3.82 -4.81 16.51
N GLU A 70 4.60 -4.05 15.76
CA GLU A 70 4.76 -2.61 15.92
C GLU A 70 4.02 -1.86 14.82
N GLU A 71 3.18 -0.90 15.21
CA GLU A 71 2.50 -0.04 14.27
C GLU A 71 3.41 1.13 13.87
N LYS A 72 3.53 1.34 12.56
CA LYS A 72 4.27 2.46 11.95
C LYS A 72 3.29 3.38 11.22
N THR A 73 3.72 4.58 10.91
CA THR A 73 2.92 5.51 10.08
C THR A 73 3.44 5.55 8.64
N TRP A 74 2.61 5.92 7.69
CA TRP A 74 3.04 6.09 6.30
C TRP A 74 4.15 7.14 6.14
N ALA A 75 4.26 8.10 7.06
CA ALA A 75 5.36 9.05 7.10
C ALA A 75 6.71 8.40 7.48
N ASP A 76 6.68 7.26 8.18
CA ASP A 76 7.89 6.56 8.61
C ASP A 76 8.47 5.65 7.50
N THR A 77 7.69 5.32 6.46
CA THR A 77 8.07 4.36 5.41
C THR A 77 9.11 4.86 4.40
N GLY A 78 9.75 6.00 4.65
CA GLY A 78 10.82 6.56 3.85
C GLY A 78 12.22 6.25 4.41
N GLU A 79 13.01 7.30 4.62
CA GLU A 79 14.39 7.19 5.08
C GLU A 79 14.54 6.43 6.41
N ALA A 80 13.56 6.54 7.31
CA ALA A 80 13.58 5.85 8.60
C ALA A 80 13.53 4.32 8.44
N TYR A 81 12.74 3.82 7.48
CA TYR A 81 12.71 2.38 7.14
C TYR A 81 14.04 1.92 6.55
N VAL A 82 14.62 2.68 5.60
CA VAL A 82 15.95 2.36 5.03
C VAL A 82 17.00 2.28 6.13
N ALA A 83 17.00 3.23 7.05
CA ALA A 83 17.97 3.25 8.16
C ALA A 83 17.78 2.04 9.09
N ALA A 84 16.56 1.71 9.46
CA ALA A 84 16.25 0.58 10.33
C ALA A 84 16.59 -0.76 9.66
N LEU A 85 16.15 -1.00 8.43
CA LEU A 85 16.40 -2.23 7.67
C LEU A 85 17.89 -2.44 7.37
N SER A 86 18.66 -1.35 7.32
CA SER A 86 20.13 -1.40 7.15
C SER A 86 20.88 -1.66 8.45
N SER A 87 20.22 -1.57 9.60
CA SER A 87 20.83 -1.73 10.93
C SER A 87 20.95 -3.22 11.35
N ASN A 88 21.65 -3.48 12.44
CA ASN A 88 21.70 -4.81 13.04
C ASN A 88 20.48 -5.11 13.93
N ASP A 89 19.69 -4.10 14.24
CA ASP A 89 18.45 -4.19 15.03
C ASP A 89 17.25 -4.03 14.09
N ALA A 90 17.36 -4.57 12.85
CA ALA A 90 16.27 -4.54 11.87
C ALA A 90 15.05 -5.34 12.38
N PRO A 91 13.83 -4.91 12.06
CA PRO A 91 12.65 -5.79 12.24
C PRO A 91 12.78 -7.02 11.34
N ASP A 92 12.03 -8.07 11.63
CA ASP A 92 12.08 -9.31 10.84
C ASP A 92 11.18 -9.25 9.60
N ILE A 93 9.99 -8.65 9.76
CA ILE A 93 9.02 -8.50 8.68
C ILE A 93 8.55 -7.04 8.63
N VAL A 94 8.38 -6.52 7.44
CA VAL A 94 7.87 -5.16 7.23
C VAL A 94 6.80 -5.11 6.16
N GLU A 95 5.75 -4.35 6.44
CA GLU A 95 4.81 -3.86 5.44
C GLU A 95 5.37 -2.60 4.77
N VAL A 96 5.24 -2.52 3.45
CA VAL A 96 5.62 -1.35 2.64
C VAL A 96 4.55 -1.07 1.59
N GLY A 97 4.40 0.18 1.19
CA GLY A 97 3.55 0.50 0.03
C GLY A 97 4.06 -0.22 -1.22
N ASN A 98 3.12 -0.75 -2.02
CA ASN A 98 3.47 -1.49 -3.23
C ASN A 98 4.37 -0.67 -4.17
N THR A 99 4.18 0.64 -4.26
CA THR A 99 5.00 1.53 -5.09
C THR A 99 6.39 1.78 -4.54
N GLN A 100 6.61 1.53 -3.25
CA GLN A 100 7.90 1.72 -2.57
C GLN A 100 8.77 0.45 -2.62
N ALA A 101 8.15 -0.73 -2.77
CA ALA A 101 8.85 -2.01 -2.74
C ALA A 101 10.06 -2.08 -3.70
N PRO A 102 9.98 -1.64 -4.97
CA PRO A 102 11.13 -1.67 -5.88
C PRO A 102 12.35 -0.89 -5.36
N GLY A 103 12.10 0.25 -4.68
CA GLY A 103 13.18 1.07 -4.11
C GLY A 103 13.90 0.40 -2.95
N PHE A 104 13.21 -0.37 -2.12
CA PHE A 104 13.82 -1.16 -1.04
C PHE A 104 14.55 -2.40 -1.59
N ILE A 105 13.98 -3.06 -2.61
CA ILE A 105 14.57 -4.23 -3.26
C ILE A 105 15.92 -3.86 -3.89
N SER A 106 15.98 -2.77 -4.65
CA SER A 106 17.21 -2.30 -5.31
C SER A 106 18.35 -1.96 -4.33
N GLN A 107 18.02 -1.67 -3.07
CA GLN A 107 18.98 -1.44 -2.01
C GLN A 107 19.39 -2.73 -1.26
N GLY A 108 18.83 -3.89 -1.65
CA GLY A 108 19.11 -5.18 -1.01
C GLY A 108 18.58 -5.30 0.43
N LEU A 109 17.47 -4.62 0.74
CA LEU A 109 16.93 -4.56 2.10
C LEU A 109 15.98 -5.72 2.43
N PHE A 110 15.54 -6.48 1.42
CA PHE A 110 14.64 -7.62 1.59
C PHE A 110 15.31 -8.94 1.23
N ALA A 111 14.90 -10.00 1.90
CA ALA A 111 15.36 -11.35 1.65
C ALA A 111 14.72 -11.94 0.39
N ASP A 112 15.44 -12.84 -0.27
CA ASP A 112 14.94 -13.64 -1.39
C ASP A 112 13.86 -14.62 -0.90
N LEU A 113 12.66 -14.53 -1.46
CA LEU A 113 11.50 -15.36 -1.15
C LEU A 113 11.22 -16.44 -2.20
N SER A 114 12.06 -16.58 -3.24
CA SER A 114 11.85 -17.52 -4.34
C SER A 114 11.75 -18.98 -3.86
N GLY A 115 12.43 -19.30 -2.77
CA GLY A 115 12.39 -20.64 -2.16
C GLY A 115 11.05 -21.04 -1.54
N ILE A 116 10.19 -20.07 -1.21
CA ILE A 116 8.87 -20.27 -0.60
C ILE A 116 7.73 -19.67 -1.42
N GLN A 117 8.01 -19.16 -2.62
CA GLN A 117 7.02 -18.46 -3.45
C GLN A 117 5.76 -19.28 -3.71
N ASP A 118 5.90 -20.58 -3.95
CA ASP A 118 4.77 -21.50 -4.16
C ASP A 118 3.91 -21.64 -2.89
N ASP A 119 4.54 -21.71 -1.71
CA ASP A 119 3.87 -21.79 -0.41
C ASP A 119 3.12 -20.47 -0.09
N LEU A 120 3.64 -19.32 -0.54
CA LEU A 120 2.99 -18.03 -0.43
C LEU A 120 1.79 -17.86 -1.37
N GLY A 121 1.65 -18.73 -2.38
CA GLY A 121 0.51 -18.73 -3.30
C GLY A 121 0.87 -18.80 -4.78
N GLY A 122 2.14 -18.68 -5.15
CA GLY A 122 2.59 -18.83 -6.54
C GLY A 122 1.81 -17.95 -7.52
N ASP A 123 1.28 -18.58 -8.57
CA ASP A 123 0.52 -17.90 -9.63
C ASP A 123 -0.85 -17.35 -9.18
N ASP A 124 -1.33 -17.72 -7.97
CA ASP A 124 -2.58 -17.19 -7.41
C ASP A 124 -2.41 -15.80 -6.75
N MET A 125 -1.18 -15.35 -6.56
CA MET A 125 -0.90 -14.01 -6.02
C MET A 125 -1.26 -12.90 -7.02
N LEU A 126 -1.56 -11.70 -6.49
CA LEU A 126 -1.87 -10.51 -7.30
C LEU A 126 -0.67 -10.11 -8.17
N THR A 127 -0.78 -10.33 -9.47
CA THR A 127 0.33 -10.17 -10.44
C THR A 127 0.98 -8.79 -10.37
N SER A 128 0.22 -7.69 -10.35
CA SER A 128 0.77 -6.33 -10.30
C SER A 128 1.58 -6.05 -9.03
N PHE A 129 1.27 -6.72 -7.93
CA PHE A 129 2.03 -6.61 -6.67
C PHE A 129 3.26 -7.53 -6.69
N VAL A 130 3.16 -8.69 -7.32
CA VAL A 130 4.31 -9.57 -7.57
C VAL A 130 5.33 -8.86 -8.46
N ASP A 131 4.86 -8.17 -9.53
CA ASP A 131 5.73 -7.42 -10.43
C ASP A 131 6.51 -6.32 -9.69
N LEU A 132 5.83 -5.55 -8.82
CA LEU A 132 6.47 -4.52 -8.00
C LEU A 132 7.31 -5.09 -6.84
N GLY A 133 6.99 -6.28 -6.38
CA GLY A 133 7.71 -6.99 -5.32
C GLY A 133 8.88 -7.85 -5.80
N SER A 134 9.20 -7.80 -7.10
CA SER A 134 10.24 -8.64 -7.71
C SER A 134 11.29 -7.82 -8.44
N GLU A 135 12.50 -8.37 -8.54
CA GLU A 135 13.59 -7.85 -9.36
C GLU A 135 14.25 -9.03 -10.10
N ASP A 136 14.45 -8.91 -11.40
CA ASP A 136 15.03 -9.95 -12.27
C ASP A 136 14.37 -11.32 -12.13
N GLY A 137 13.05 -11.35 -11.86
CA GLY A 137 12.27 -12.57 -11.72
C GLY A 137 12.37 -13.24 -10.34
N THR A 138 13.05 -12.63 -9.39
CA THR A 138 13.13 -13.07 -7.99
C THR A 138 12.16 -12.28 -7.14
N LEU A 139 11.31 -12.95 -6.38
CA LEU A 139 10.37 -12.33 -5.44
C LEU A 139 11.10 -11.95 -4.14
N TYR A 140 10.97 -10.71 -3.70
CA TYR A 140 11.51 -10.17 -2.46
C TYR A 140 10.41 -9.64 -1.51
N ALA A 141 9.29 -9.17 -2.07
CA ALA A 141 8.16 -8.67 -1.29
C ALA A 141 6.86 -9.26 -1.84
N ALA A 142 6.19 -10.09 -1.06
CA ALA A 142 4.92 -10.70 -1.44
C ALA A 142 3.78 -9.68 -1.41
N PRO A 143 2.71 -9.84 -2.21
CA PRO A 143 1.48 -9.08 -2.01
C PRO A 143 0.98 -9.25 -0.57
N TYR A 144 0.48 -8.19 0.05
CA TYR A 144 -0.11 -8.26 1.38
C TYR A 144 -1.62 -8.11 1.32
N TYR A 145 -2.07 -6.97 0.90
CA TYR A 145 -3.46 -6.71 0.51
C TYR A 145 -3.49 -5.61 -0.56
N ALA A 146 -4.56 -5.58 -1.32
CA ALA A 146 -4.83 -4.50 -2.25
C ALA A 146 -6.09 -3.73 -1.86
N GLY A 147 -6.18 -2.52 -2.36
CA GLY A 147 -7.37 -1.71 -2.34
C GLY A 147 -7.68 -1.18 -3.72
N SER A 148 -8.94 -0.94 -3.98
CA SER A 148 -9.40 -0.31 -5.20
C SER A 148 -10.16 0.95 -4.85
N ARG A 149 -10.12 1.94 -5.74
CA ARG A 149 -10.86 3.18 -5.58
C ARG A 149 -12.23 3.05 -6.22
N VAL A 150 -13.24 3.51 -5.49
CA VAL A 150 -14.63 3.64 -5.96
C VAL A 150 -15.10 5.06 -5.75
N VAL A 151 -16.16 5.43 -6.43
CA VAL A 151 -16.83 6.71 -6.23
C VAL A 151 -17.98 6.52 -5.26
N PHE A 152 -17.82 6.99 -4.03
CA PHE A 152 -18.88 7.03 -3.03
C PHE A 152 -19.83 8.20 -3.27
N TYR A 153 -21.10 7.98 -3.00
CA TYR A 153 -22.13 9.02 -3.01
C TYR A 153 -23.28 8.64 -2.07
N SER A 154 -24.11 9.63 -1.72
CA SER A 154 -25.37 9.40 -1.01
C SER A 154 -26.52 9.48 -1.99
N PRO A 155 -27.31 8.42 -2.23
CA PRO A 155 -28.52 8.45 -3.06
C PRO A 155 -29.56 9.50 -2.60
N ALA A 156 -29.60 9.81 -1.31
CA ALA A 156 -30.46 10.88 -0.78
C ALA A 156 -30.01 12.26 -1.25
N SER A 157 -28.72 12.46 -1.50
CA SER A 157 -28.15 13.75 -1.93
C SER A 157 -27.94 13.86 -3.44
N PHE A 158 -28.00 12.73 -4.15
CA PHE A 158 -27.85 12.65 -5.60
C PHE A 158 -29.04 11.88 -6.21
N SER A 159 -29.98 12.63 -6.78
CA SER A 159 -31.21 12.08 -7.38
C SER A 159 -31.09 11.80 -8.88
N GLY A 160 -29.91 11.96 -9.47
CA GLY A 160 -29.62 11.67 -10.87
C GLY A 160 -29.40 10.18 -11.14
N GLU A 161 -29.30 9.81 -12.41
CA GLU A 161 -28.80 8.49 -12.80
C GLU A 161 -27.29 8.42 -12.56
N VAL A 162 -26.81 7.25 -12.10
CA VAL A 162 -25.37 7.02 -11.93
C VAL A 162 -24.66 7.25 -13.27
N PRO A 163 -23.60 8.05 -13.31
CA PRO A 163 -22.86 8.33 -14.55
C PRO A 163 -22.35 7.05 -15.21
N THR A 164 -22.50 6.96 -16.53
CA THR A 164 -22.10 5.79 -17.32
C THR A 164 -20.85 6.01 -18.16
N THR A 165 -20.41 7.28 -18.27
CA THR A 165 -19.13 7.66 -18.90
C THR A 165 -18.39 8.64 -18.01
N LEU A 166 -17.06 8.75 -18.20
CA LEU A 166 -16.25 9.72 -17.44
C LEU A 166 -16.69 11.17 -17.73
N ALA A 167 -17.14 11.46 -18.95
CA ALA A 167 -17.69 12.77 -19.29
C ALA A 167 -19.01 13.05 -18.56
N ASP A 168 -19.90 12.05 -18.41
CA ASP A 168 -21.13 12.20 -17.63
C ASP A 168 -20.84 12.40 -16.13
N TYR A 169 -19.80 11.71 -15.61
CA TYR A 169 -19.33 11.89 -14.23
C TYR A 169 -18.84 13.31 -13.97
N VAL A 170 -17.96 13.82 -14.84
CA VAL A 170 -17.47 15.22 -14.75
C VAL A 170 -18.64 16.19 -14.83
N LYS A 171 -19.55 16.00 -15.80
CA LYS A 171 -20.73 16.84 -15.95
C LYS A 171 -21.62 16.82 -14.70
N ALA A 172 -21.90 15.66 -14.14
CA ALA A 172 -22.71 15.53 -12.93
C ALA A 172 -22.03 16.23 -11.74
N GLY A 173 -20.70 16.16 -11.65
CA GLY A 173 -19.92 16.90 -10.68
C GLY A 173 -20.07 18.41 -10.84
N ILE A 174 -19.90 18.93 -12.06
CA ILE A 174 -20.07 20.37 -12.37
C ILE A 174 -21.48 20.83 -11.99
N ASP A 175 -22.50 20.09 -12.45
CA ASP A 175 -23.90 20.42 -12.17
C ASP A 175 -24.24 20.38 -10.66
N GLY A 176 -23.55 19.53 -9.88
CA GLY A 176 -23.72 19.39 -8.43
C GLY A 176 -22.93 20.38 -7.57
N THR A 177 -22.03 21.17 -8.17
CA THR A 177 -21.15 22.09 -7.45
C THR A 177 -21.87 23.38 -7.08
N THR A 178 -21.65 23.83 -5.85
CA THR A 178 -22.19 25.11 -5.33
C THR A 178 -21.09 25.89 -4.62
N ALA A 179 -21.42 27.05 -4.08
CA ALA A 179 -20.45 27.85 -3.29
C ALA A 179 -19.95 27.16 -2.00
N THR A 180 -20.66 26.11 -1.53
CA THR A 180 -20.34 25.40 -0.27
C THR A 180 -20.25 23.90 -0.45
N LYS A 181 -20.32 23.39 -1.68
CA LYS A 181 -20.30 21.96 -1.95
C LYS A 181 -19.54 21.67 -3.24
N SER A 182 -18.56 20.78 -3.16
CA SER A 182 -17.93 20.16 -4.31
C SER A 182 -18.87 19.11 -4.91
N GLY A 183 -19.11 19.13 -6.21
CA GLY A 183 -19.78 18.04 -6.89
C GLY A 183 -18.86 16.80 -6.94
N ILE A 184 -17.56 17.01 -7.18
CA ILE A 184 -16.50 15.99 -7.06
C ILE A 184 -15.48 16.50 -6.03
N TYR A 185 -15.11 15.66 -5.06
CA TYR A 185 -13.99 15.95 -4.17
C TYR A 185 -12.67 15.75 -4.92
N ALA A 186 -11.97 16.81 -5.23
CA ALA A 186 -10.74 16.80 -5.99
C ALA A 186 -9.73 17.80 -5.42
N PRO A 187 -9.04 17.49 -4.31
CA PRO A 187 -7.93 18.29 -3.83
C PRO A 187 -6.75 18.24 -4.81
N GLY A 188 -6.03 19.36 -4.96
CA GLY A 188 -5.05 19.48 -6.06
C GLY A 188 -3.82 18.58 -5.94
N LYS A 189 -3.50 18.07 -4.75
CA LYS A 189 -2.39 17.13 -4.54
C LYS A 189 -2.79 15.66 -4.59
N ASP A 190 -4.07 15.34 -4.80
CA ASP A 190 -4.56 13.95 -4.92
C ASP A 190 -4.21 13.38 -6.30
N TRP A 191 -2.98 12.95 -6.45
CA TRP A 191 -2.51 12.39 -7.70
C TRP A 191 -3.09 10.99 -7.98
N TYR A 192 -3.47 10.24 -6.96
CA TYR A 192 -4.10 8.94 -7.11
C TYR A 192 -5.44 9.00 -7.83
N ASN A 193 -6.26 10.02 -7.54
CA ASN A 193 -7.52 10.26 -8.22
C ASN A 193 -7.38 11.09 -9.52
N ALA A 194 -6.21 11.69 -9.75
CA ALA A 194 -5.89 12.35 -11.02
C ALA A 194 -5.54 11.35 -12.13
N LEU A 195 -4.81 10.27 -11.81
CA LEU A 195 -4.35 9.27 -12.78
C LEU A 195 -5.46 8.61 -13.61
N PRO A 196 -6.64 8.27 -13.05
CA PRO A 196 -7.75 7.73 -13.83
C PRO A 196 -8.14 8.56 -15.04
N TYR A 197 -8.10 9.89 -14.95
CA TYR A 197 -8.40 10.79 -16.06
C TYR A 197 -7.37 10.66 -17.18
N ILE A 198 -6.09 10.52 -16.82
CA ILE A 198 -4.98 10.36 -17.78
C ILE A 198 -5.09 9.00 -18.46
N TRP A 199 -5.21 7.93 -17.67
CA TRP A 199 -5.28 6.56 -18.17
C TRP A 199 -6.52 6.28 -19.02
N ALA A 200 -7.70 6.79 -18.62
CA ALA A 200 -8.93 6.63 -19.38
C ALA A 200 -8.84 7.29 -20.76
N ASN A 201 -8.08 8.37 -20.90
CA ASN A 201 -7.82 9.04 -22.17
C ASN A 201 -6.64 8.42 -22.97
N GLY A 202 -6.06 7.31 -22.48
CA GLY A 202 -4.95 6.62 -23.17
C GLY A 202 -3.57 7.20 -22.89
N GLY A 203 -3.45 8.11 -21.92
CA GLY A 203 -2.15 8.59 -21.42
C GLY A 203 -1.52 7.57 -20.44
N GLU A 204 -0.25 7.76 -20.15
CA GLU A 204 0.52 6.96 -19.18
C GLU A 204 1.32 7.90 -18.27
N ILE A 205 1.84 7.37 -17.16
CA ILE A 205 2.78 8.10 -16.31
C ILE A 205 4.14 8.16 -17.01
N ALA A 206 4.68 6.98 -17.32
CA ALA A 206 5.88 6.78 -18.09
C ALA A 206 5.88 5.37 -18.69
N THR A 207 6.55 5.17 -19.81
CA THR A 207 6.70 3.88 -20.48
C THR A 207 8.17 3.59 -20.74
N LEU A 208 8.53 2.32 -20.76
CA LEU A 208 9.90 1.90 -21.08
C LEU A 208 10.06 1.76 -22.62
N ASP A 209 10.97 2.55 -23.20
CA ASP A 209 11.38 2.45 -24.61
C ASP A 209 12.83 1.95 -24.67
N GLY A 210 13.00 0.66 -24.93
CA GLY A 210 14.27 -0.02 -24.77
C GLY A 210 14.71 -0.05 -23.31
N GLU A 211 15.78 0.65 -22.98
CA GLU A 211 16.31 0.77 -21.62
C GLU A 211 16.00 2.14 -20.96
N LYS A 212 15.18 2.97 -21.62
CA LYS A 212 14.88 4.32 -21.15
C LYS A 212 13.42 4.50 -20.84
N TRP A 213 13.16 5.12 -19.71
CA TRP A 213 11.84 5.61 -19.37
C TRP A 213 11.53 6.89 -20.14
N VAL A 214 10.34 6.95 -20.72
CA VAL A 214 9.80 8.09 -21.46
C VAL A 214 8.51 8.54 -20.76
N GLY A 215 8.42 9.81 -20.39
CA GLY A 215 7.24 10.40 -19.76
C GLY A 215 6.02 10.36 -20.71
N GLY A 216 4.84 10.23 -20.14
CA GLY A 216 3.61 10.03 -20.90
C GLY A 216 2.52 11.08 -20.65
N PHE A 217 2.74 12.03 -19.74
CA PHE A 217 1.77 13.09 -19.45
C PHE A 217 1.59 14.08 -20.60
N SER A 218 2.62 14.34 -21.40
CA SER A 218 2.55 15.22 -22.57
C SER A 218 2.09 14.53 -23.86
N SER A 219 1.77 13.22 -23.80
CA SER A 219 1.12 12.53 -24.91
C SER A 219 -0.26 13.12 -25.21
N GLU A 220 -0.83 12.83 -26.40
CA GLU A 220 -2.19 13.27 -26.74
C GLU A 220 -3.22 12.84 -25.68
N GLY A 221 -3.15 11.58 -25.21
CA GLY A 221 -4.02 11.05 -24.16
C GLY A 221 -3.74 11.70 -22.79
N GLY A 222 -2.48 11.93 -22.45
CA GLY A 222 -2.09 12.60 -21.22
C GLY A 222 -2.62 14.04 -21.14
N ILE A 223 -2.42 14.82 -22.21
CA ILE A 223 -2.95 16.20 -22.31
C ILE A 223 -4.49 16.20 -22.27
N ALA A 224 -5.15 15.28 -22.96
CA ALA A 224 -6.61 15.18 -22.92
C ALA A 224 -7.12 14.89 -21.51
N GLY A 225 -6.51 13.94 -20.81
CA GLY A 225 -6.84 13.60 -19.43
C GLY A 225 -6.60 14.76 -18.45
N LEU A 226 -5.45 15.41 -18.53
CA LEU A 226 -5.13 16.58 -17.70
C LEU A 226 -6.03 17.79 -17.99
N THR A 227 -6.47 17.96 -19.24
CA THR A 227 -7.43 19.02 -19.61
C THR A 227 -8.81 18.75 -18.99
N MET A 228 -9.27 17.50 -19.04
CA MET A 228 -10.51 17.10 -18.38
C MET A 228 -10.40 17.27 -16.85
N LEU A 229 -9.28 16.91 -16.25
CA LEU A 229 -9.02 17.12 -14.83
C LEU A 229 -8.98 18.62 -14.46
N GLN A 230 -8.39 19.47 -15.30
CA GLN A 230 -8.43 20.92 -15.09
C GLN A 230 -9.86 21.48 -15.09
N ASP A 231 -10.75 20.91 -15.90
CA ASP A 231 -12.18 21.27 -15.88
C ASP A 231 -12.83 20.86 -14.55
N VAL A 232 -12.48 19.68 -14.01
CA VAL A 232 -12.90 19.26 -12.66
C VAL A 232 -12.41 20.23 -11.59
N TYR A 233 -11.12 20.59 -11.60
CA TYR A 233 -10.55 21.53 -10.64
C TYR A 233 -11.21 22.92 -10.71
N THR A 234 -11.58 23.36 -11.90
CA THR A 234 -12.14 24.69 -12.11
C THR A 234 -13.64 24.76 -11.77
N ASN A 235 -14.39 23.70 -12.08
CA ASN A 235 -15.85 23.76 -12.14
C ASN A 235 -16.57 22.74 -11.25
N ALA A 236 -15.91 21.66 -10.83
CA ALA A 236 -16.56 20.56 -10.11
C ALA A 236 -16.11 20.44 -8.64
N THR A 237 -15.13 21.20 -8.18
CA THR A 237 -14.65 21.18 -6.80
C THR A 237 -14.46 22.57 -6.22
N ILE A 238 -14.59 22.67 -4.89
CA ILE A 238 -14.17 23.83 -4.09
C ILE A 238 -13.02 23.46 -3.14
N ALA A 239 -12.47 22.24 -3.26
CA ALA A 239 -11.34 21.81 -2.47
C ALA A 239 -10.10 22.67 -2.80
N PRO A 240 -9.26 23.02 -1.80
CA PRO A 240 -8.05 23.79 -2.06
C PRO A 240 -7.08 23.08 -3.00
N ALA A 241 -6.48 23.84 -3.91
CA ALA A 241 -5.50 23.30 -4.86
C ALA A 241 -4.23 22.73 -4.19
N ASP A 242 -3.91 23.16 -2.97
CA ASP A 242 -2.74 22.75 -2.19
C ASP A 242 -3.03 21.70 -1.11
N SER A 243 -4.27 21.20 -1.02
CA SER A 243 -4.65 20.09 -0.14
C SER A 243 -4.51 18.72 -0.82
N ASP A 244 -4.43 17.69 -0.01
CA ASP A 244 -4.38 16.29 -0.41
C ASP A 244 -5.68 15.54 -0.03
N GLU A 245 -5.69 14.21 -0.21
CA GLU A 245 -6.84 13.34 0.09
C GLU A 245 -6.88 12.85 1.55
N THR A 246 -6.17 13.46 2.46
CA THR A 246 -6.19 13.06 3.88
C THR A 246 -7.59 13.24 4.46
N ASP A 247 -8.08 12.24 5.17
CA ASP A 247 -9.41 12.20 5.80
C ASP A 247 -10.57 12.62 4.86
N PRO A 248 -10.70 12.02 3.68
CA PRO A 248 -11.66 12.45 2.66
C PRO A 248 -13.12 12.23 3.10
N GLN A 249 -13.36 11.35 4.09
CA GLN A 249 -14.67 11.13 4.69
C GLN A 249 -15.17 12.36 5.46
N VAL A 250 -14.30 13.20 5.98
CA VAL A 250 -14.69 14.37 6.80
C VAL A 250 -15.59 15.34 6.02
N PRO A 251 -15.17 15.91 4.87
CA PRO A 251 -16.04 16.79 4.09
C PRO A 251 -17.23 16.03 3.47
N PHE A 252 -17.11 14.73 3.17
CA PHE A 252 -18.23 13.92 2.72
C PHE A 252 -19.32 13.80 3.79
N CYS A 253 -18.94 13.47 5.04
CA CYS A 253 -19.83 13.39 6.18
C CYS A 253 -20.47 14.73 6.56
N ALA A 254 -19.79 15.84 6.28
CA ALA A 254 -20.33 17.18 6.44
C ALA A 254 -21.38 17.55 5.36
N GLY A 255 -21.57 16.72 4.33
CA GLY A 255 -22.45 17.00 3.19
C GLY A 255 -21.89 17.99 2.18
N GLU A 256 -20.60 18.30 2.29
CA GLU A 256 -19.89 19.26 1.45
C GLU A 256 -19.35 18.64 0.15
N VAL A 257 -19.60 17.34 -0.07
CA VAL A 257 -19.14 16.57 -1.23
C VAL A 257 -20.28 15.79 -1.83
N GLY A 258 -20.40 15.80 -3.16
CA GLY A 258 -21.36 14.99 -3.91
C GLY A 258 -20.81 13.60 -4.23
N PHE A 259 -19.67 13.57 -4.91
CA PHE A 259 -18.95 12.36 -5.27
C PHE A 259 -17.57 12.36 -4.62
N LEU A 260 -17.27 11.28 -3.88
CA LEU A 260 -15.99 11.04 -3.24
C LEU A 260 -15.31 9.83 -3.88
N SER A 261 -14.29 10.04 -4.69
CA SER A 261 -13.41 8.95 -5.14
C SER A 261 -12.39 8.64 -4.04
N ALA A 262 -12.45 7.44 -3.50
CA ALA A 262 -11.58 7.01 -2.40
C ALA A 262 -11.38 5.49 -2.40
N PRO A 263 -10.36 4.96 -1.70
CA PRO A 263 -10.22 3.53 -1.46
C PRO A 263 -11.49 2.93 -0.83
N ALA A 264 -11.83 1.71 -1.23
CA ALA A 264 -13.09 1.08 -0.79
C ALA A 264 -13.20 0.89 0.73
N TRP A 265 -12.06 0.80 1.44
CA TRP A 265 -12.06 0.71 2.92
C TRP A 265 -12.50 2.01 3.59
N VAL A 266 -12.51 3.16 2.93
CA VAL A 266 -13.05 4.43 3.48
C VAL A 266 -14.51 4.30 3.89
N LYS A 267 -15.25 3.31 3.33
CA LYS A 267 -16.60 2.98 3.80
C LYS A 267 -16.66 2.74 5.31
N TRP A 268 -15.64 2.15 5.91
CA TRP A 268 -15.60 1.88 7.34
C TRP A 268 -15.47 3.17 8.16
N SER A 269 -14.68 4.12 7.70
CA SER A 269 -14.61 5.47 8.29
C SER A 269 -15.92 6.23 8.15
N ILE A 270 -16.62 6.08 7.02
CA ILE A 270 -17.94 6.69 6.79
C ILE A 270 -19.01 6.05 7.70
N LEU A 271 -18.98 4.73 7.86
CA LEU A 271 -19.97 3.94 8.60
C LEU A 271 -19.61 3.74 10.09
N ALA A 272 -18.50 4.30 10.56
CA ALA A 272 -18.05 4.14 11.94
C ALA A 272 -19.14 4.59 12.92
N ALA A 273 -19.24 3.88 14.05
CA ALA A 273 -20.24 4.17 15.06
C ALA A 273 -20.04 5.56 15.67
N ALA A 274 -21.14 6.19 16.12
CA ALA A 274 -21.10 7.53 16.70
C ALA A 274 -20.29 7.63 18.00
N ASP A 275 -20.03 6.50 18.65
CA ASP A 275 -19.23 6.35 19.88
C ASP A 275 -17.82 5.82 19.62
N ALA A 276 -17.43 5.65 18.35
CA ALA A 276 -16.07 5.30 17.97
C ALA A 276 -15.09 6.44 18.31
N GLU A 277 -13.81 6.13 18.45
CA GLU A 277 -12.74 7.12 18.64
C GLU A 277 -12.71 8.17 17.51
N ALA A 278 -12.93 7.73 16.26
CA ALA A 278 -13.17 8.58 15.11
C ALA A 278 -14.59 8.28 14.57
N PRO A 279 -15.61 9.05 14.98
CA PRO A 279 -16.99 8.82 14.54
C PRO A 279 -17.15 8.97 13.02
N GLY A 280 -17.98 8.11 12.45
CA GLY A 280 -18.37 8.21 11.05
C GLY A 280 -19.37 9.34 10.79
N CYS A 281 -20.03 9.29 9.64
CA CYS A 281 -21.03 10.27 9.27
C CYS A 281 -22.20 10.29 10.26
N PRO A 282 -22.72 11.49 10.60
CA PRO A 282 -24.00 11.60 11.31
C PRO A 282 -25.09 10.84 10.54
N ASP A 283 -26.04 10.29 11.28
CA ASP A 283 -27.08 9.31 10.94
C ASP A 283 -27.67 9.27 9.51
N GLU A 284 -27.71 10.39 8.80
CA GLU A 284 -28.39 10.46 7.50
C GLU A 284 -27.48 10.09 6.32
N ALA A 285 -26.20 10.50 6.32
CA ALA A 285 -25.28 10.26 5.22
C ALA A 285 -24.71 8.83 5.20
N GLY A 286 -24.60 8.18 6.36
CA GLY A 286 -24.08 6.80 6.46
C GLY A 286 -25.12 5.73 6.13
N LYS A 287 -26.44 6.02 6.30
CA LYS A 287 -27.50 5.04 6.07
C LYS A 287 -27.74 4.73 4.60
N ASP A 288 -27.47 5.68 3.71
CA ASP A 288 -27.71 5.58 2.26
C ASP A 288 -26.39 5.64 1.47
N LEU A 289 -25.30 5.08 2.01
CA LEU A 289 -24.03 5.04 1.31
C LEU A 289 -24.10 4.08 0.12
N ALA A 290 -23.78 4.58 -1.06
CA ALA A 290 -23.63 3.81 -2.28
C ALA A 290 -22.29 4.13 -2.94
N ALA A 291 -21.87 3.26 -3.85
CA ALA A 291 -20.68 3.50 -4.66
C ALA A 291 -20.87 2.96 -6.08
N PHE A 292 -20.04 3.45 -6.98
CA PHE A 292 -19.88 2.89 -8.31
C PHE A 292 -18.41 2.90 -8.72
N ALA A 293 -18.00 1.97 -9.57
CA ALA A 293 -16.69 2.00 -10.21
C ALA A 293 -16.61 3.22 -11.14
N LEU A 294 -15.52 3.98 -11.10
CA LEU A 294 -15.37 5.15 -11.97
C LEU A 294 -15.55 4.75 -13.43
N PRO A 295 -16.51 5.34 -14.17
CA PRO A 295 -16.77 4.94 -15.54
C PRO A 295 -15.61 5.36 -16.48
N GLY A 296 -15.39 4.55 -17.52
CA GLY A 296 -14.45 4.85 -18.59
C GLY A 296 -14.97 5.88 -19.58
N MET A 297 -14.28 6.02 -20.73
CA MET A 297 -14.66 6.97 -21.77
C MET A 297 -15.95 6.56 -22.50
N SER A 298 -16.25 5.27 -22.55
CA SER A 298 -17.47 4.73 -23.19
C SER A 298 -18.38 4.07 -22.16
N ALA A 299 -19.68 4.06 -22.44
CA ALA A 299 -20.66 3.41 -21.55
C ALA A 299 -20.36 1.91 -21.41
N GLY A 300 -20.34 1.44 -20.18
CA GLY A 300 -20.02 0.05 -19.81
C GLY A 300 -18.52 -0.22 -19.60
N GLU A 301 -17.65 0.75 -19.87
CA GLU A 301 -16.24 0.68 -19.51
C GLU A 301 -16.03 1.19 -18.08
N VAL A 302 -15.01 0.64 -17.41
CA VAL A 302 -14.51 1.11 -16.11
C VAL A 302 -13.17 1.79 -16.35
N ALA A 303 -13.01 3.00 -15.83
CA ALA A 303 -11.74 3.71 -15.91
C ALA A 303 -10.65 2.94 -15.15
N PRO A 304 -9.41 2.90 -15.66
CA PRO A 304 -8.31 2.42 -14.86
C PRO A 304 -8.14 3.28 -13.62
N VAL A 305 -8.14 2.64 -12.45
CA VAL A 305 -7.88 3.31 -11.16
C VAL A 305 -6.51 2.89 -10.62
N PHE A 306 -5.98 3.68 -9.72
CA PHE A 306 -4.71 3.35 -9.08
C PHE A 306 -4.82 2.06 -8.25
N ALA A 307 -3.92 1.10 -8.51
CA ALA A 307 -3.77 -0.12 -7.73
C ALA A 307 -2.99 0.21 -6.44
N GLY A 308 -3.70 0.62 -5.42
CA GLY A 308 -3.12 0.88 -4.10
C GLY A 308 -3.08 -0.38 -3.24
N GLY A 309 -2.25 -0.36 -2.21
CA GLY A 309 -2.12 -1.45 -1.24
C GLY A 309 -0.67 -1.64 -0.81
N SER A 310 -0.42 -2.76 -0.16
CA SER A 310 0.87 -3.04 0.45
C SER A 310 1.48 -4.35 -0.03
N ASN A 311 2.80 -4.36 -0.09
CA ASN A 311 3.60 -5.56 -0.09
C ASN A 311 4.13 -5.83 1.31
N ILE A 312 4.48 -7.08 1.60
CA ILE A 312 5.08 -7.50 2.85
C ILE A 312 6.35 -8.29 2.58
N ALA A 313 7.40 -8.02 3.33
CA ALA A 313 8.72 -8.56 3.05
C ALA A 313 9.42 -9.02 4.33
N VAL A 314 10.30 -10.00 4.19
CA VAL A 314 11.26 -10.36 5.23
C VAL A 314 12.49 -9.47 5.07
N ALA A 315 12.95 -8.85 6.15
CA ALA A 315 14.16 -8.04 6.12
C ALA A 315 15.40 -8.89 5.82
N ALA A 316 16.28 -8.43 4.94
CA ALA A 316 17.49 -9.15 4.58
C ALA A 316 18.44 -9.37 5.78
N LYS A 317 18.37 -8.49 6.79
CA LYS A 317 19.17 -8.54 8.01
C LYS A 317 18.47 -9.17 9.22
N SER A 318 17.29 -9.76 9.05
CA SER A 318 16.68 -10.55 10.13
C SER A 318 17.62 -11.70 10.53
N ASP A 319 17.88 -11.84 11.81
CA ASP A 319 18.63 -12.97 12.36
C ASP A 319 17.75 -14.23 12.47
N ALA A 320 16.42 -14.09 12.25
CA ALA A 320 15.40 -15.14 12.39
C ALA A 320 14.73 -15.52 11.05
N GLN A 321 15.49 -15.60 9.95
CA GLN A 321 14.98 -15.78 8.58
C GLN A 321 13.94 -16.89 8.44
N GLU A 322 14.19 -18.09 8.96
CA GLU A 322 13.25 -19.23 8.87
C GLU A 322 11.93 -18.92 9.63
N LYS A 323 12.00 -18.21 10.75
CA LYS A 323 10.83 -17.86 11.54
C LYS A 323 10.06 -16.70 10.89
N ALA A 324 10.75 -15.75 10.30
CA ALA A 324 10.15 -14.68 9.53
C ALA A 324 9.41 -15.24 8.29
N GLN A 325 10.00 -16.18 7.57
CA GLN A 325 9.33 -16.86 6.46
C GLN A 325 8.09 -17.64 6.94
N ALA A 326 8.16 -18.37 8.05
CA ALA A 326 7.00 -19.07 8.62
C ALA A 326 5.88 -18.09 9.04
N ALA A 327 6.21 -16.93 9.58
CA ALA A 327 5.21 -15.90 9.89
C ALA A 327 4.62 -15.28 8.60
N LEU A 328 5.43 -15.11 7.56
CA LEU A 328 4.96 -14.64 6.25
C LEU A 328 3.99 -15.65 5.61
N GLU A 329 4.25 -16.94 5.72
CA GLU A 329 3.32 -18.00 5.27
C GLU A 329 1.97 -17.92 6.01
N ILE A 330 1.98 -17.60 7.32
CA ILE A 330 0.75 -17.37 8.09
C ILE A 330 0.01 -16.15 7.55
N ILE A 331 0.70 -15.04 7.25
CA ILE A 331 0.13 -13.81 6.70
C ILE A 331 -0.51 -14.07 5.33
N LEU A 332 0.07 -14.93 4.49
CA LEU A 332 -0.46 -15.29 3.17
C LEU A 332 -1.43 -16.49 3.22
N SER A 333 -1.65 -17.08 4.41
CA SER A 333 -2.58 -18.20 4.57
C SER A 333 -4.03 -17.81 4.38
N GLU A 334 -4.88 -18.79 4.03
CA GLU A 334 -6.32 -18.61 3.90
C GLU A 334 -6.95 -18.00 5.16
N GLY A 335 -6.52 -18.47 6.36
CA GLY A 335 -7.09 -18.00 7.62
C GLY A 335 -6.87 -16.52 7.88
N TYR A 336 -5.66 -16.02 7.63
CA TYR A 336 -5.33 -14.61 7.78
C TYR A 336 -5.97 -13.75 6.70
N GLN A 337 -5.80 -14.15 5.43
CA GLN A 337 -6.29 -13.42 4.27
C GLN A 337 -7.83 -13.33 4.22
N LYS A 338 -8.51 -14.34 4.76
CA LYS A 338 -9.96 -14.30 4.95
C LYS A 338 -10.38 -13.18 5.91
N ILE A 339 -9.65 -12.97 7.02
CA ILE A 339 -9.95 -11.88 7.94
C ILE A 339 -9.78 -10.53 7.23
N LEU A 340 -8.72 -10.35 6.42
CA LEU A 340 -8.54 -9.14 5.63
C LEU A 340 -9.70 -8.94 4.65
N ALA A 341 -10.08 -9.99 3.92
CA ALA A 341 -11.16 -9.94 2.95
C ALA A 341 -12.51 -9.59 3.60
N GLU A 342 -12.88 -10.25 4.70
CA GLU A 342 -14.12 -9.97 5.45
C GLU A 342 -14.18 -8.51 5.96
N ASN A 343 -13.03 -7.87 6.12
CA ASN A 343 -12.90 -6.44 6.43
C ASN A 343 -12.76 -5.55 5.18
N GLY A 344 -12.99 -6.09 3.97
CA GLY A 344 -13.07 -5.32 2.72
C GLY A 344 -11.73 -4.98 2.07
N LEU A 345 -10.62 -5.54 2.57
CA LEU A 345 -9.33 -5.49 1.91
C LEU A 345 -9.26 -6.59 0.85
N ILE A 346 -8.82 -6.25 -0.35
CA ILE A 346 -8.64 -7.25 -1.42
C ILE A 346 -7.47 -8.15 -1.02
N PRO A 347 -7.70 -9.46 -0.85
CA PRO A 347 -6.66 -10.36 -0.38
C PRO A 347 -5.52 -10.52 -1.38
N ALA A 348 -4.35 -10.89 -0.88
CA ALA A 348 -3.13 -11.08 -1.67
C ALA A 348 -3.26 -12.16 -2.76
N ARG A 349 -4.20 -13.09 -2.60
CA ARG A 349 -4.45 -14.21 -3.51
C ARG A 349 -5.83 -14.09 -4.14
N THR A 350 -5.89 -14.28 -5.46
CA THR A 350 -7.12 -14.10 -6.25
C THR A 350 -8.22 -15.08 -5.85
N SER A 351 -7.86 -16.32 -5.48
CA SER A 351 -8.81 -17.34 -5.00
C SER A 351 -9.51 -16.96 -3.70
N PHE A 352 -8.93 -16.08 -2.87
CA PHE A 352 -9.52 -15.64 -1.60
C PHE A 352 -10.50 -14.48 -1.76
N ALA A 353 -10.65 -13.93 -2.96
CA ALA A 353 -11.67 -12.92 -3.25
C ALA A 353 -13.11 -13.41 -2.94
N GLN A 354 -13.32 -14.74 -2.87
CA GLN A 354 -14.58 -15.34 -2.43
C GLN A 354 -15.01 -14.99 -0.99
N TYR A 355 -14.08 -14.50 -0.16
CA TYR A 355 -14.34 -14.09 1.22
C TYR A 355 -14.67 -12.60 1.36
N LEU A 356 -14.59 -11.83 0.26
CA LEU A 356 -15.04 -10.44 0.27
C LEU A 356 -16.54 -10.34 0.60
N PRO A 357 -16.98 -9.29 1.32
CA PRO A 357 -18.40 -9.09 1.62
C PRO A 357 -19.25 -9.06 0.36
N ASP A 358 -20.41 -9.74 0.40
CA ASP A 358 -21.41 -9.72 -0.67
C ASP A 358 -22.30 -8.46 -0.53
N ASP A 359 -21.71 -7.29 -0.76
CA ASP A 359 -22.41 -6.00 -0.78
C ASP A 359 -22.12 -5.22 -2.07
N ALA A 360 -22.99 -4.26 -2.38
CA ALA A 360 -22.93 -3.50 -3.61
C ALA A 360 -21.62 -2.68 -3.75
N ILE A 361 -21.07 -2.15 -2.66
CA ILE A 361 -19.82 -1.35 -2.67
C ILE A 361 -18.64 -2.27 -2.98
N THR A 362 -18.57 -3.43 -2.36
CA THR A 362 -17.54 -4.44 -2.61
C THR A 362 -17.59 -4.94 -4.07
N ALA A 363 -18.78 -5.13 -4.63
CA ALA A 363 -18.93 -5.51 -6.03
C ALA A 363 -18.39 -4.43 -6.99
N GLU A 364 -18.62 -3.15 -6.70
CA GLU A 364 -18.06 -2.05 -7.48
C GLU A 364 -16.54 -1.92 -7.30
N ALA A 365 -16.03 -2.15 -6.08
CA ALA A 365 -14.60 -2.20 -5.83
C ALA A 365 -13.89 -3.32 -6.61
N ALA A 366 -14.51 -4.49 -6.70
CA ALA A 366 -13.99 -5.60 -7.51
C ALA A 366 -13.95 -5.26 -9.02
N LYS A 367 -14.97 -4.57 -9.54
CA LYS A 367 -14.95 -4.08 -10.94
C LYS A 367 -13.81 -3.09 -11.17
N ALA A 368 -13.63 -2.14 -10.26
CA ALA A 368 -12.56 -1.15 -10.35
C ALA A 368 -11.17 -1.82 -10.24
N ALA A 369 -11.02 -2.80 -9.35
CA ALA A 369 -9.77 -3.56 -9.20
C ALA A 369 -9.36 -4.30 -10.49
N ALA A 370 -10.36 -4.87 -11.21
CA ALA A 370 -10.10 -5.56 -12.48
C ALA A 370 -9.55 -4.64 -13.60
N SER A 371 -9.74 -3.32 -13.45
CA SER A 371 -9.25 -2.28 -14.38
C SER A 371 -8.10 -1.47 -13.80
N SER A 372 -7.55 -1.85 -12.64
CA SER A 372 -6.52 -1.07 -11.96
C SER A 372 -5.19 -1.07 -12.71
N LYS A 373 -4.46 0.03 -12.56
CA LYS A 373 -3.09 0.20 -13.07
C LYS A 373 -2.14 0.53 -11.92
N ALA A 374 -0.91 0.05 -12.04
CA ALA A 374 0.19 0.40 -11.16
C ALA A 374 1.02 1.57 -11.74
N VAL A 375 1.89 2.11 -10.91
CA VAL A 375 2.95 3.03 -11.32
C VAL A 375 4.03 2.30 -12.13
N PRO A 376 4.95 3.02 -12.82
CA PRO A 376 6.10 2.41 -13.45
C PRO A 376 6.88 1.52 -12.49
N ALA A 377 7.13 0.26 -12.88
CA ALA A 377 7.92 -0.69 -12.10
C ALA A 377 9.41 -0.33 -12.20
N SER A 378 9.82 0.70 -11.52
CA SER A 378 11.19 1.22 -11.49
C SER A 378 11.68 1.35 -10.05
N ALA A 379 12.91 0.90 -9.79
CA ALA A 379 13.59 1.11 -8.52
C ALA A 379 13.67 2.59 -8.11
N LYS A 380 13.62 3.51 -9.10
CA LYS A 380 13.64 4.96 -8.91
C LYS A 380 12.26 5.59 -8.71
N TRP A 381 11.18 4.79 -8.74
CA TRP A 381 9.83 5.34 -8.60
C TRP A 381 9.62 6.04 -7.25
N ALA A 382 10.14 5.48 -6.17
CA ALA A 382 10.07 6.11 -4.85
C ALA A 382 10.71 7.51 -4.80
N GLU A 383 11.74 7.76 -5.63
CA GLU A 383 12.35 9.08 -5.76
C GLU A 383 11.40 10.07 -6.49
N VAL A 384 10.62 9.61 -7.47
CA VAL A 384 9.58 10.41 -8.14
C VAL A 384 8.49 10.83 -7.15
N GLU A 385 8.01 9.88 -6.34
CA GLU A 385 7.01 10.16 -5.29
C GLU A 385 7.56 11.14 -4.23
N SER A 386 8.76 10.88 -3.73
CA SER A 386 9.42 11.70 -2.71
C SER A 386 9.70 13.11 -3.20
N ALA A 387 10.08 13.28 -4.47
CA ALA A 387 10.28 14.59 -5.09
C ALA A 387 8.98 15.38 -5.27
N GLY A 388 7.82 14.73 -5.20
CA GLY A 388 6.50 15.38 -5.27
C GLY A 388 6.17 16.01 -6.63
N VAL A 389 6.90 15.68 -7.68
CA VAL A 389 6.81 16.36 -9.00
C VAL A 389 5.42 16.29 -9.61
N ILE A 390 4.71 15.15 -9.44
CA ILE A 390 3.33 14.99 -9.93
C ILE A 390 2.39 15.90 -9.14
N LYS A 391 2.48 15.90 -7.80
CA LYS A 391 1.68 16.77 -6.92
C LYS A 391 1.85 18.23 -7.27
N ASP A 392 3.09 18.68 -7.47
CA ASP A 392 3.40 20.07 -7.82
C ASP A 392 2.86 20.46 -9.21
N ALA A 393 2.89 19.54 -10.18
CA ALA A 393 2.31 19.76 -11.50
C ALA A 393 0.78 19.87 -11.42
N LEU A 394 0.12 18.99 -10.68
CA LEU A 394 -1.33 19.01 -10.49
C LEU A 394 -1.81 20.30 -9.80
N VAL A 395 -1.09 20.79 -8.77
CA VAL A 395 -1.38 22.09 -8.14
C VAL A 395 -1.35 23.23 -9.16
N LYS A 396 -0.36 23.26 -10.06
CA LYS A 396 -0.28 24.28 -11.11
C LYS A 396 -1.44 24.18 -12.10
N ILE A 397 -1.86 22.95 -12.45
CA ILE A 397 -3.02 22.71 -13.31
C ILE A 397 -4.30 23.17 -12.61
N ALA A 398 -4.48 22.86 -11.32
CA ALA A 398 -5.61 23.29 -10.51
C ALA A 398 -5.69 24.82 -10.38
N GLN A 399 -4.57 25.52 -10.46
CA GLN A 399 -4.48 26.98 -10.48
C GLN A 399 -4.68 27.59 -11.87
N GLY A 400 -5.01 26.79 -12.89
CA GLY A 400 -5.31 27.24 -14.25
C GLY A 400 -4.08 27.42 -15.14
N GLY A 401 -2.97 26.80 -14.80
CA GLY A 401 -1.76 26.82 -15.64
C GLY A 401 -1.94 26.11 -17.00
N ASP A 402 -1.05 26.38 -17.94
CA ASP A 402 -1.07 25.74 -19.27
C ASP A 402 -0.75 24.25 -19.16
N VAL A 403 -1.73 23.40 -19.51
CA VAL A 403 -1.65 21.96 -19.35
C VAL A 403 -0.50 21.38 -20.18
N THR A 404 -0.29 21.85 -21.41
CA THR A 404 0.75 21.29 -22.30
C THR A 404 2.15 21.65 -21.80
N GLU A 405 2.35 22.87 -21.34
CA GLU A 405 3.62 23.32 -20.79
C GLU A 405 3.96 22.57 -19.51
N ILE A 406 2.98 22.41 -18.61
CA ILE A 406 3.15 21.71 -17.32
C ILE A 406 3.41 20.21 -17.57
N ALA A 407 2.64 19.56 -18.43
CA ALA A 407 2.82 18.14 -18.76
C ALA A 407 4.20 17.85 -19.34
N THR A 408 4.67 18.70 -20.28
CA THR A 408 6.00 18.55 -20.87
C THR A 408 7.12 18.72 -19.84
N ALA A 409 6.97 19.69 -18.93
CA ALA A 409 7.94 19.89 -17.87
C ALA A 409 7.94 18.72 -16.85
N LEU A 410 6.75 18.16 -16.55
CA LEU A 410 6.59 17.00 -15.67
C LEU A 410 7.27 15.75 -16.26
N ASP A 411 7.04 15.48 -17.56
CA ASP A 411 7.71 14.36 -18.24
C ASP A 411 9.22 14.46 -18.15
N GLY A 412 9.78 15.64 -18.41
CA GLY A 412 11.24 15.85 -18.29
C GLY A 412 11.77 15.64 -16.86
N GLN A 413 10.99 15.95 -15.82
CA GLN A 413 11.37 15.70 -14.43
C GLN A 413 11.34 14.22 -14.09
N ILE A 414 10.27 13.50 -14.50
CA ILE A 414 10.14 12.05 -14.29
C ILE A 414 11.24 11.29 -15.03
N GLU A 415 11.49 11.62 -16.30
CA GLU A 415 12.57 11.03 -17.09
C GLU A 415 13.94 11.24 -16.46
N ALA A 416 14.22 12.43 -15.95
CA ALA A 416 15.48 12.74 -15.29
C ALA A 416 15.70 11.88 -14.04
N ILE A 417 14.64 11.58 -13.30
CA ILE A 417 14.73 10.73 -12.10
C ILE A 417 14.83 9.25 -12.50
N LEU A 418 13.91 8.77 -13.35
CA LEU A 418 13.84 7.35 -13.68
C LEU A 418 15.03 6.84 -14.47
N ASN A 419 15.73 7.72 -15.19
CA ASN A 419 16.91 7.38 -16.02
C ASN A 419 18.26 7.79 -15.38
N SER A 420 18.25 8.20 -14.08
CA SER A 420 19.45 8.67 -13.37
C SER A 420 20.43 7.54 -13.01
#